data_d61d77a73c8ccece7aebf8ebb211aab3
#
_entry.id   d61d77a73c8ccece7aebf8ebb211aab3
#
_cell.length_a   1.000
_cell.length_b   1.000
_cell.length_c   1.000
_cell.angle_alpha   90.00
_cell.angle_beta   90.00
_cell.angle_gamma   90.00
#
_symmetry.space_group_name_H-M   'P 1'
#
loop_
_entity.id
_entity.type
_entity.pdbx_description
1 polymer ?
#
loop_
_entity_poly.entity_id
_entity_poly.type
_entity_poly.pdbx_seq_one_letter_code
_entity_poly.pdbx_strand_id
1 'polypeptide(L)'
;MKRQSFETLTLEKIVGGGRALGTLADGRKCFVWGGLPGETVTVRVTKKKSHFVEAVVEEVISPSPDRIQPRDPDSCLSTSPWQIMPLEVEQTYKAQLIDDAFALHNVALPAAIDIYCDNVAYGYRNKVEFSWYSESVVSRAVSQKKSGLVSGPELFS
;
A
#
# COMPACT_ATOMS: atom_id res chain seq x y z
N MET A 1 -1.46 11.62 -24.52
CA MET A 1 -1.56 11.41 -23.05
C MET A 1 -2.45 10.21 -22.79
N LYS A 2 -1.99 9.17 -22.05
CA LYS A 2 -2.86 8.07 -21.62
C LYS A 2 -3.87 8.64 -20.62
N ARG A 3 -5.17 8.50 -20.91
CA ARG A 3 -6.25 8.92 -20.02
C ARG A 3 -6.14 8.11 -18.71
N GLN A 4 -6.03 8.78 -17.55
CA GLN A 4 -6.08 8.11 -16.25
C GLN A 4 -7.48 7.52 -16.06
N SER A 5 -7.56 6.29 -15.58
CA SER A 5 -8.81 5.60 -15.29
C SER A 5 -8.92 5.44 -13.79
N PHE A 6 -10.08 5.80 -13.25
CA PHE A 6 -10.43 5.67 -11.84
C PHE A 6 -11.56 4.67 -11.69
N GLU A 7 -11.53 3.90 -10.62
CA GLU A 7 -12.53 2.89 -10.28
C GLU A 7 -12.81 2.98 -8.79
N THR A 8 -14.04 2.67 -8.38
CA THR A 8 -14.42 2.59 -6.96
C THR A 8 -14.72 1.14 -6.62
N LEU A 9 -14.16 0.64 -5.52
CA LEU A 9 -14.38 -0.74 -5.07
C LEU A 9 -14.18 -0.87 -3.56
N THR A 10 -14.69 -1.99 -3.02
CA THR A 10 -14.42 -2.40 -1.64
C THR A 10 -13.27 -3.41 -1.64
N LEU A 11 -12.36 -3.26 -0.67
CA LEU A 11 -11.20 -4.13 -0.50
C LEU A 11 -11.55 -5.31 0.41
N GLU A 12 -11.18 -6.52 -0.01
CA GLU A 12 -11.63 -7.77 0.59
C GLU A 12 -10.59 -8.34 1.57
N LYS A 13 -9.32 -8.42 1.14
CA LYS A 13 -8.21 -8.99 1.93
C LYS A 13 -6.85 -8.48 1.47
N ILE A 14 -5.83 -8.69 2.30
CA ILE A 14 -4.43 -8.55 1.89
C ILE A 14 -4.00 -9.83 1.18
N VAL A 15 -3.16 -9.70 0.15
CA VAL A 15 -2.64 -10.81 -0.63
C VAL A 15 -1.12 -10.73 -0.77
N GLY A 16 -0.52 -11.79 -1.26
CA GLY A 16 0.93 -11.89 -1.47
C GLY A 16 1.53 -10.64 -2.13
N GLY A 17 2.63 -10.16 -1.57
CA GLY A 17 3.25 -8.88 -1.92
C GLY A 17 2.69 -7.66 -1.18
N GLY A 18 1.76 -7.84 -0.23
CA GLY A 18 1.28 -6.77 0.66
C GLY A 18 0.26 -5.81 0.05
N ARG A 19 -0.36 -6.18 -1.06
CA ARG A 19 -1.44 -5.41 -1.69
C ARG A 19 -2.81 -5.86 -1.18
N ALA A 20 -3.75 -4.93 -1.12
CA ALA A 20 -5.14 -5.29 -0.90
C ALA A 20 -5.77 -5.80 -2.21
N LEU A 21 -6.67 -6.76 -2.10
CA LEU A 21 -7.44 -7.32 -3.19
C LEU A 21 -8.89 -6.87 -3.09
N GLY A 22 -9.46 -6.48 -4.21
CA GLY A 22 -10.89 -6.27 -4.36
C GLY A 22 -11.37 -6.74 -5.73
N THR A 23 -12.67 -6.61 -5.98
CA THR A 23 -13.28 -7.01 -7.25
C THR A 23 -13.94 -5.80 -7.89
N LEU A 24 -13.61 -5.54 -9.15
CA LEU A 24 -14.23 -4.48 -9.94
C LEU A 24 -15.65 -4.87 -10.38
N ALA A 25 -16.44 -3.88 -10.79
CA ALA A 25 -17.81 -4.09 -11.29
C ALA A 25 -17.88 -5.04 -12.49
N ASP A 26 -16.82 -5.15 -13.28
CA ASP A 26 -16.72 -6.06 -14.42
C ASP A 26 -16.24 -7.48 -14.04
N GLY A 27 -16.06 -7.76 -12.73
CA GLY A 27 -15.65 -9.06 -12.19
C GLY A 27 -14.13 -9.29 -12.15
N ARG A 28 -13.32 -8.40 -12.70
CA ARG A 28 -11.86 -8.55 -12.62
C ARG A 28 -11.34 -8.28 -11.22
N LYS A 29 -10.31 -9.04 -10.83
CA LYS A 29 -9.61 -8.79 -9.58
C LYS A 29 -8.72 -7.53 -9.71
N CYS A 30 -8.72 -6.72 -8.65
CA CYS A 30 -7.94 -5.49 -8.57
C CYS A 30 -6.97 -5.58 -7.39
N PHE A 31 -5.68 -5.50 -7.69
CA PHE A 31 -4.61 -5.46 -6.69
C PHE A 31 -4.27 -4.00 -6.40
N VAL A 32 -4.48 -3.59 -5.16
CA VAL A 32 -4.46 -2.17 -4.77
C VAL A 32 -3.35 -1.90 -3.75
N TRP A 33 -2.49 -0.93 -4.03
CA TRP A 33 -1.55 -0.39 -3.06
C TRP A 33 -2.20 0.71 -2.23
N GLY A 34 -1.91 0.74 -0.93
CA GLY A 34 -2.32 1.81 -0.01
C GLY A 34 -3.72 1.66 0.59
N GLY A 35 -4.36 0.49 0.41
CA GLY A 35 -5.67 0.19 1.01
C GLY A 35 -5.62 -0.93 2.03
N LEU A 36 -6.62 -0.99 2.89
CA LEU A 36 -6.85 -2.02 3.90
C LEU A 36 -8.16 -2.79 3.62
N PRO A 37 -8.25 -4.05 4.06
CA PRO A 37 -9.50 -4.80 4.00
C PRO A 37 -10.66 -4.08 4.68
N GLY A 38 -11.86 -4.19 4.09
CA GLY A 38 -13.06 -3.52 4.57
C GLY A 38 -13.22 -2.07 4.11
N GLU A 39 -12.20 -1.45 3.53
CA GLU A 39 -12.29 -0.09 3.02
C GLU A 39 -13.03 -0.03 1.69
N THR A 40 -13.81 1.04 1.50
CA THR A 40 -14.27 1.46 0.18
C THR A 40 -13.38 2.60 -0.30
N VAL A 41 -12.79 2.41 -1.48
CA VAL A 41 -11.76 3.33 -2.02
C VAL A 41 -12.02 3.70 -3.47
N THR A 42 -11.63 4.91 -3.85
CA THR A 42 -11.38 5.27 -5.25
C THR A 42 -9.92 4.99 -5.56
N VAL A 43 -9.68 4.23 -6.62
CA VAL A 43 -8.34 3.85 -7.04
C VAL A 43 -8.00 4.39 -8.41
N ARG A 44 -6.75 4.77 -8.59
CA ARG A 44 -6.18 5.11 -9.89
C ARG A 44 -5.51 3.88 -10.48
N VAL A 45 -5.99 3.46 -11.64
CA VAL A 45 -5.47 2.29 -12.34
C VAL A 45 -4.09 2.57 -12.90
N THR A 46 -3.13 1.74 -12.53
CA THR A 46 -1.73 1.81 -13.02
C THR A 46 -1.47 0.84 -14.16
N LYS A 47 -2.12 -0.35 -14.13
CA LYS A 47 -1.93 -1.38 -15.15
C LYS A 47 -3.21 -2.18 -15.36
N LYS A 48 -3.60 -2.39 -16.62
CA LYS A 48 -4.73 -3.25 -17.00
C LYS A 48 -4.22 -4.49 -17.70
N LYS A 49 -4.67 -5.66 -17.24
CA LYS A 49 -4.50 -6.96 -17.88
C LYS A 49 -5.88 -7.57 -18.17
N SER A 50 -5.92 -8.64 -18.97
CA SER A 50 -7.19 -9.32 -19.31
C SER A 50 -7.94 -9.82 -18.07
N HIS A 51 -7.22 -10.38 -17.09
CA HIS A 51 -7.80 -11.04 -15.92
C HIS A 51 -7.69 -10.25 -14.62
N PHE A 52 -6.85 -9.22 -14.56
CA PHE A 52 -6.67 -8.41 -13.37
C PHE A 52 -6.24 -6.98 -13.67
N VAL A 53 -6.37 -6.14 -12.64
CA VAL A 53 -5.97 -4.73 -12.67
C VAL A 53 -5.03 -4.46 -11.51
N GLU A 54 -4.03 -3.61 -11.70
CA GLU A 54 -3.20 -3.06 -10.63
C GLU A 54 -3.54 -1.58 -10.47
N ALA A 55 -3.66 -1.15 -9.22
CA ALA A 55 -4.08 0.21 -8.92
C ALA A 55 -3.44 0.72 -7.62
N VAL A 56 -3.58 2.00 -7.38
CA VAL A 56 -3.15 2.70 -6.16
C VAL A 56 -4.35 3.46 -5.63
N VAL A 57 -4.54 3.47 -4.32
CA VAL A 57 -5.58 4.29 -3.67
C VAL A 57 -5.32 5.76 -3.98
N GLU A 58 -6.34 6.42 -4.48
CA GLU A 58 -6.39 7.87 -4.68
C GLU A 58 -7.14 8.53 -3.53
N GLU A 59 -8.26 7.92 -3.10
CA GLU A 59 -9.11 8.42 -2.03
C GLU A 59 -9.70 7.26 -1.24
N VAL A 60 -9.74 7.39 0.08
CA VAL A 60 -10.44 6.46 0.98
C VAL A 60 -11.81 7.07 1.29
N ILE A 61 -12.87 6.44 0.76
CA ILE A 61 -14.26 6.88 0.97
C ILE A 61 -14.77 6.45 2.35
N SER A 62 -14.53 5.17 2.68
CA SER A 62 -14.89 4.60 3.98
C SER A 62 -13.66 3.89 4.55
N PRO A 63 -13.02 4.45 5.58
CA PRO A 63 -11.81 3.86 6.14
C PRO A 63 -12.11 2.63 7.00
N SER A 64 -11.14 1.71 7.07
CA SER A 64 -11.08 0.65 8.08
C SER A 64 -10.87 1.25 9.48
N PRO A 65 -11.43 0.64 10.55
CA PRO A 65 -11.11 1.03 11.92
C PRO A 65 -9.61 0.89 12.25
N ASP A 66 -8.90 0.04 11.52
CA ASP A 66 -7.47 -0.18 11.70
C ASP A 66 -6.61 0.84 10.95
N ARG A 67 -7.20 1.76 10.20
CA ARG A 67 -6.43 2.76 9.46
C ARG A 67 -5.86 3.83 10.38
N ILE A 68 -4.55 4.01 10.29
CA ILE A 68 -3.83 5.12 10.95
C ILE A 68 -3.17 6.02 9.91
N GLN A 69 -2.81 7.22 10.33
CA GLN A 69 -2.00 8.11 9.51
C GLN A 69 -0.55 7.61 9.45
N PRO A 70 0.02 7.44 8.25
CA PRO A 70 1.42 7.05 8.13
C PRO A 70 2.33 8.17 8.66
N ARG A 71 3.43 7.79 9.29
CA ARG A 71 4.45 8.74 9.76
C ARG A 71 5.06 9.56 8.62
N ASP A 72 5.19 8.93 7.44
CA ASP A 72 5.76 9.54 6.24
C ASP A 72 4.78 9.40 5.06
N PRO A 73 3.76 10.25 5.00
CA PRO A 73 2.68 10.14 4.01
C PRO A 73 3.15 10.33 2.57
N ASP A 74 4.24 11.08 2.35
CA ASP A 74 4.73 11.40 1.01
C ASP A 74 5.49 10.23 0.37
N SER A 75 6.11 9.36 1.16
CA SER A 75 6.92 8.25 0.67
C SER A 75 6.46 6.86 1.14
N CYS A 76 5.45 6.76 2.00
CA CYS A 76 5.04 5.50 2.61
C CYS A 76 4.76 4.40 1.57
N LEU A 77 4.08 4.69 0.47
CA LEU A 77 3.76 3.70 -0.56
C LEU A 77 5.00 3.12 -1.27
N SER A 78 6.09 3.88 -1.35
CA SER A 78 7.33 3.46 -2.00
C SER A 78 8.33 2.82 -1.05
N THR A 79 8.25 3.12 0.25
CA THR A 79 9.23 2.69 1.25
C THR A 79 8.67 1.66 2.22
N SER A 80 7.51 1.93 2.80
CA SER A 80 6.87 1.14 3.85
C SER A 80 5.34 1.25 3.72
N PRO A 81 4.73 0.60 2.73
CA PRO A 81 3.32 0.80 2.38
C PRO A 81 2.34 0.41 3.49
N TRP A 82 2.79 -0.32 4.51
CA TRP A 82 1.97 -0.74 5.64
C TRP A 82 2.02 0.21 6.85
N GLN A 83 2.68 1.36 6.74
CA GLN A 83 2.58 2.43 7.77
C GLN A 83 1.15 2.95 7.98
N ILE A 84 0.18 2.49 7.22
CA ILE A 84 -1.24 2.85 7.29
C ILE A 84 -2.02 2.04 8.30
N MET A 85 -1.39 1.11 9.02
CA MET A 85 -2.00 0.27 10.06
C MET A 85 -1.09 0.15 11.28
N PRO A 86 -1.64 -0.15 12.50
CA PRO A 86 -0.85 -0.47 13.68
C PRO A 86 0.00 -1.73 13.49
N LEU A 87 1.11 -1.82 14.25
CA LEU A 87 2.05 -2.94 14.14
C LEU A 87 1.40 -4.29 14.47
N GLU A 88 0.49 -4.33 15.41
CA GLU A 88 -0.24 -5.55 15.82
C GLU A 88 -1.13 -6.06 14.68
N VAL A 89 -1.76 -5.14 13.95
CA VAL A 89 -2.59 -5.46 12.77
C VAL A 89 -1.70 -5.95 11.63
N GLU A 90 -0.55 -5.31 11.43
CA GLU A 90 0.45 -5.76 10.46
C GLU A 90 0.92 -7.20 10.73
N GLN A 91 1.19 -7.55 12.00
CA GLN A 91 1.57 -8.90 12.40
C GLN A 91 0.47 -9.91 12.08
N THR A 92 -0.78 -9.57 12.36
CA THR A 92 -1.94 -10.41 12.04
C THR A 92 -2.02 -10.69 10.54
N TYR A 93 -1.88 -9.67 9.69
CA TYR A 93 -1.88 -9.88 8.25
C TYR A 93 -0.66 -10.66 7.75
N LYS A 94 0.51 -10.51 8.37
CA LYS A 94 1.70 -11.33 8.04
C LYS A 94 1.46 -12.80 8.34
N ALA A 95 0.88 -13.13 9.49
CA ALA A 95 0.50 -14.50 9.84
C ALA A 95 -0.50 -15.06 8.83
N GLN A 96 -1.55 -14.30 8.51
CA GLN A 96 -2.56 -14.70 7.54
C GLN A 96 -1.98 -14.94 6.13
N LEU A 97 -1.04 -14.10 5.68
CA LEU A 97 -0.39 -14.30 4.38
C LEU A 97 0.39 -15.62 4.30
N ILE A 98 1.00 -16.05 5.41
CA ILE A 98 1.68 -17.35 5.49
C ILE A 98 0.65 -18.47 5.44
N ASP A 99 -0.41 -18.39 6.24
CA ASP A 99 -1.51 -19.39 6.23
C ASP A 99 -2.11 -19.51 4.81
N ASP A 100 -2.44 -18.39 4.17
CA ASP A 100 -2.98 -18.35 2.81
C ASP A 100 -2.03 -19.01 1.79
N ALA A 101 -0.71 -18.79 1.94
CA ALA A 101 0.30 -19.40 1.06
C ALA A 101 0.34 -20.93 1.20
N PHE A 102 0.26 -21.46 2.42
CA PHE A 102 0.20 -22.90 2.65
C PHE A 102 -1.12 -23.50 2.20
N ALA A 103 -2.23 -22.85 2.49
CA ALA A 103 -3.57 -23.27 2.07
C ALA A 103 -3.69 -23.34 0.54
N LEU A 104 -3.03 -22.45 -0.20
CA LEU A 104 -3.00 -22.48 -1.66
C LEU A 104 -2.40 -23.77 -2.22
N HIS A 105 -1.52 -24.43 -1.47
CA HIS A 105 -0.90 -25.71 -1.82
C HIS A 105 -1.57 -26.90 -1.10
N ASN A 106 -2.73 -26.72 -0.48
CA ASN A 106 -3.43 -27.72 0.31
C ASN A 106 -2.59 -28.29 1.48
N VAL A 107 -1.73 -27.50 2.06
CA VAL A 107 -0.93 -27.85 3.24
C VAL A 107 -1.56 -27.18 4.45
N ALA A 108 -2.01 -27.98 5.41
CA ALA A 108 -2.48 -27.49 6.69
C ALA A 108 -1.30 -27.26 7.63
N LEU A 109 -1.26 -26.11 8.28
CA LEU A 109 -0.27 -25.84 9.32
C LEU A 109 -0.69 -26.53 10.62
N PRO A 110 0.27 -27.07 11.39
CA PRO A 110 -0.03 -27.80 12.63
C PRO A 110 -0.47 -26.89 13.78
N ALA A 111 -0.19 -25.60 13.70
CA ALA A 111 -0.56 -24.58 14.68
C ALA A 111 -0.67 -23.22 14.01
N ALA A 112 -1.32 -22.27 14.69
CA ALA A 112 -1.34 -20.87 14.29
C ALA A 112 0.08 -20.30 14.19
N ILE A 113 0.29 -19.43 13.21
CA ILE A 113 1.57 -18.73 13.03
C ILE A 113 1.68 -17.62 14.06
N ASP A 114 2.76 -17.67 14.83
CA ASP A 114 3.18 -16.58 15.72
C ASP A 114 4.28 -15.76 15.04
N ILE A 115 4.03 -14.46 14.87
CA ILE A 115 5.00 -13.55 14.28
C ILE A 115 5.82 -12.90 15.39
N TYR A 116 7.07 -13.31 15.51
CA TYR A 116 8.00 -12.63 16.41
C TYR A 116 8.19 -11.17 16.00
N CYS A 117 8.06 -10.26 16.96
CA CYS A 117 8.29 -8.83 16.80
C CYS A 117 8.93 -8.26 18.07
N ASP A 118 9.93 -7.42 17.90
CA ASP A 118 10.56 -6.65 18.97
C ASP A 118 9.81 -5.36 19.33
N ASN A 119 8.63 -5.15 18.70
CA ASN A 119 7.80 -3.96 18.83
C ASN A 119 8.47 -2.64 18.37
N VAL A 120 9.55 -2.74 17.60
CA VAL A 120 10.23 -1.59 17.01
C VAL A 120 9.75 -1.38 15.58
N ALA A 121 8.81 -0.45 15.38
CA ALA A 121 8.25 -0.18 14.06
C ALA A 121 9.17 0.66 13.15
N TYR A 122 10.05 1.48 13.74
CA TYR A 122 10.88 2.44 13.01
C TYR A 122 12.32 2.45 13.52
N GLY A 123 13.26 2.84 12.66
CA GLY A 123 14.66 3.04 13.05
C GLY A 123 15.47 1.75 13.26
N TYR A 124 14.91 0.58 12.92
CA TYR A 124 15.58 -0.71 13.10
C TYR A 124 16.56 -1.05 11.98
N ARG A 125 16.47 -0.42 10.82
CA ARG A 125 17.39 -0.66 9.69
C ARG A 125 18.63 0.21 9.82
N ASN A 126 19.80 -0.42 9.64
CA ASN A 126 21.12 0.23 9.59
C ASN A 126 21.68 0.33 8.16
N LYS A 127 20.97 -0.18 7.15
CA LYS A 127 21.33 -0.13 5.74
C LYS A 127 20.14 0.28 4.90
N VAL A 128 20.35 1.25 3.99
CA VAL A 128 19.37 1.69 3.00
C VAL A 128 20.03 1.65 1.63
N GLU A 129 19.30 1.13 0.65
CA GLU A 129 19.73 1.12 -0.76
C GLU A 129 18.83 2.06 -1.55
N PHE A 130 19.44 2.97 -2.29
CA PHE A 130 18.73 3.91 -3.16
C PHE A 130 18.95 3.53 -4.61
N SER A 131 17.87 3.51 -5.40
CA SER A 131 17.94 3.38 -6.84
C SER A 131 17.67 4.73 -7.49
N TRP A 132 18.50 5.10 -8.45
CA TRP A 132 18.31 6.32 -9.23
C TRP A 132 17.37 6.04 -10.39
N TYR A 133 16.32 6.87 -10.49
CA TYR A 133 15.39 6.84 -11.61
C TYR A 133 15.52 8.14 -12.41
N SER A 134 15.22 8.08 -13.70
CA SER A 134 15.16 9.30 -14.50
C SER A 134 14.03 10.22 -14.01
N GLU A 135 14.23 11.51 -14.07
CA GLU A 135 13.32 12.56 -13.55
C GLU A 135 11.85 12.41 -14.00
N SER A 136 11.59 11.76 -15.12
CA SER A 136 10.25 11.52 -15.64
C SER A 136 9.34 10.67 -14.74
N VAL A 137 9.91 9.94 -13.76
CA VAL A 137 9.14 9.10 -12.83
C VAL A 137 8.87 9.84 -11.51
N VAL A 138 9.82 10.64 -11.04
CA VAL A 138 9.73 11.39 -9.78
C VAL A 138 8.82 12.62 -9.91
N SER A 139 8.81 13.29 -11.06
CA SER A 139 8.02 14.50 -11.29
C SER A 139 6.50 14.29 -11.22
N ARG A 140 5.99 13.06 -11.36
CA ARG A 140 4.54 12.79 -11.28
C ARG A 140 3.99 12.70 -9.87
N ALA A 141 4.80 12.33 -8.89
CA ALA A 141 4.38 12.30 -7.48
C ALA A 141 4.48 13.69 -6.82
N VAL A 142 5.42 14.52 -7.28
CA VAL A 142 5.72 15.84 -6.71
C VAL A 142 4.96 16.98 -7.40
N SER A 143 4.48 16.80 -8.64
CA SER A 143 3.83 17.84 -9.45
C SER A 143 2.46 18.28 -8.92
N GLN A 144 1.83 17.55 -8.00
CA GLN A 144 0.56 17.98 -7.40
C GLN A 144 0.72 18.95 -6.22
N LYS A 145 1.94 19.18 -5.71
CA LYS A 145 2.21 20.07 -4.55
C LYS A 145 2.76 21.44 -4.88
N LYS A 146 2.93 21.83 -6.14
CA LYS A 146 3.52 23.15 -6.52
C LYS A 146 2.57 24.34 -6.57
N SER A 147 1.35 24.24 -6.06
CA SER A 147 0.45 25.39 -5.94
C SER A 147 0.39 26.05 -4.55
N GLY A 148 1.35 25.79 -3.69
CA GLY A 148 1.36 26.32 -2.33
C GLY A 148 2.74 26.44 -1.71
N LEU A 149 3.73 27.05 -2.40
CA LEU A 149 5.02 27.30 -1.79
C LEU A 149 5.03 28.68 -1.14
N VAL A 150 4.94 28.68 0.18
CA VAL A 150 5.40 29.78 1.02
C VAL A 150 6.91 29.63 1.19
N SER A 151 7.64 30.66 0.83
CA SER A 151 9.09 30.81 1.00
C SER A 151 9.49 30.64 2.46
N GLY A 152 10.35 29.70 2.76
CA GLY A 152 11.02 29.55 4.04
C GLY A 152 12.52 29.85 3.91
N PRO A 153 13.20 30.25 4.98
CA PRO A 153 14.43 31.02 4.95
C PRO A 153 15.70 30.21 4.67
N GLU A 154 16.65 30.93 4.08
CA GLU A 154 18.03 30.52 3.86
C GLU A 154 18.70 30.06 5.16
N LEU A 155 19.37 28.94 5.10
CA LEU A 155 20.39 28.56 6.06
C LEU A 155 21.65 28.22 5.28
N PHE A 156 22.66 29.12 5.45
CA PHE A 156 24.06 28.74 5.72
C PHE A 156 24.97 29.96 5.51
N SER A 157 25.43 30.47 6.63
CA SER A 157 26.75 31.02 6.79
C SER A 157 27.43 30.19 7.87
#